data_3abe2db3559223882e8dc2bc2cc49b84
#
_entry.id   3abe2db3559223882e8dc2bc2cc49b84
#
_cell.length_a   1.000
_cell.length_b   1.000
_cell.length_c   1.000
_cell.angle_alpha   90.00
_cell.angle_beta   90.00
_cell.angle_gamma   90.00
#
_symmetry.space_group_name_H-M   'P 1'
#
loop_
_entity.id
_entity.type
_entity.pdbx_description
1 polymer ?
#
loop_
_entity_poly.entity_id
_entity_poly.type
_entity_poly.pdbx_seq_one_letter_code
_entity_poly.pdbx_strand_id
1 'polypeptide(L)'
;LSRVALYEGTWQKSRGNVERGKELLDIAAKAAKDVIDSKTFSLFKPEALGDSAQKYMFILEDAKSNPAGLQKSANKEYIFARRFDEILAPINWNITQSSLYNAIWISRKFANMYLCQNGLPITYGGKTNPQFKGYMKIDDEFQDRDNRMRYTMMRPHDNFWNNQKPRTSWDGKDKNPYISNFVPK
;
A
#
# COMPACT_ATOMS: atom_id res chain seq x y z
N LEU A 1 10.13 -14.40 14.57
CA LEU A 1 11.38 -13.91 15.18
C LEU A 1 11.77 -12.54 14.62
N SER A 2 11.92 -12.35 13.28
CA SER A 2 12.39 -11.10 12.66
C SER A 2 11.60 -9.86 13.14
N ARG A 3 10.27 -9.88 13.06
CA ARG A 3 9.43 -8.72 13.46
C ARG A 3 9.56 -8.38 14.94
N VAL A 4 9.61 -9.37 15.81
CA VAL A 4 9.74 -9.15 17.27
C VAL A 4 11.11 -8.56 17.59
N ALA A 5 12.16 -9.12 17.00
CA ALA A 5 13.53 -8.63 17.20
C ALA A 5 13.71 -7.21 16.62
N LEU A 6 13.11 -6.91 15.46
CA LEU A 6 13.11 -5.57 14.89
C LEU A 6 12.42 -4.54 15.80
N TYR A 7 11.25 -4.89 16.31
CA TYR A 7 10.49 -4.02 17.20
C TYR A 7 11.30 -3.72 18.47
N GLU A 8 11.74 -4.76 19.17
CA GLU A 8 12.49 -4.58 20.43
C GLU A 8 13.84 -3.90 20.18
N GLY A 9 14.55 -4.25 19.11
CA GLY A 9 15.82 -3.63 18.76
C GLY A 9 15.72 -2.13 18.51
N THR A 10 14.67 -1.68 17.83
CA THR A 10 14.42 -0.25 17.63
C THR A 10 14.07 0.47 18.93
N TRP A 11 13.31 -0.16 19.81
CA TRP A 11 13.00 0.38 21.14
C TRP A 11 14.25 0.48 22.04
N GLN A 12 15.08 -0.54 22.08
CA GLN A 12 16.33 -0.51 22.87
C GLN A 12 17.25 0.61 22.37
N LYS A 13 17.39 0.75 21.04
CA LYS A 13 18.19 1.84 20.46
C LYS A 13 17.62 3.22 20.83
N SER A 14 16.32 3.40 20.78
CA SER A 14 15.64 4.66 21.13
C SER A 14 15.80 5.04 22.61
N ARG A 15 15.93 4.04 23.49
CA ARG A 15 16.15 4.24 24.93
C ARG A 15 17.62 4.38 25.32
N GLY A 16 18.53 4.43 24.36
CA GLY A 16 19.97 4.57 24.59
C GLY A 16 20.72 3.25 24.81
N ASN A 17 20.05 2.10 24.81
CA ASN A 17 20.67 0.78 24.92
C ASN A 17 21.19 0.32 23.54
N VAL A 18 22.18 1.03 23.02
CA VAL A 18 22.63 0.92 21.62
C VAL A 18 23.14 -0.47 21.29
N GLU A 19 23.98 -1.06 22.15
CA GLU A 19 24.57 -2.39 21.91
C GLU A 19 23.49 -3.47 21.86
N ARG A 20 22.56 -3.47 22.82
CA ARG A 20 21.44 -4.43 22.81
C ARG A 20 20.51 -4.19 21.60
N GLY A 21 20.30 -2.94 21.24
CA GLY A 21 19.54 -2.58 20.05
C GLY A 21 20.17 -3.15 18.77
N LYS A 22 21.49 -3.03 18.63
CA LYS A 22 22.22 -3.56 17.48
C LYS A 22 22.13 -5.10 17.41
N GLU A 23 22.41 -5.79 18.51
CA GLU A 23 22.30 -7.25 18.60
C GLU A 23 20.93 -7.76 18.12
N LEU A 24 19.84 -7.13 18.58
CA LEU A 24 18.49 -7.51 18.21
C LEU A 24 18.18 -7.18 16.74
N LEU A 25 18.71 -6.08 16.21
CA LEU A 25 18.55 -5.74 14.78
C LEU A 25 19.31 -6.72 13.88
N ASP A 26 20.48 -7.19 14.29
CA ASP A 26 21.24 -8.24 13.58
C ASP A 26 20.46 -9.57 13.58
N ILE A 27 19.84 -9.95 14.69
CA ILE A 27 18.94 -11.11 14.77
C ILE A 27 17.75 -10.93 13.83
N ALA A 28 17.15 -9.73 13.79
CA ALA A 28 16.02 -9.43 12.91
C ALA A 28 16.39 -9.57 11.43
N ALA A 29 17.53 -9.02 11.04
CA ALA A 29 18.05 -9.08 9.68
C ALA A 29 18.35 -10.52 9.25
N LYS A 30 19.04 -11.29 10.13
CA LYS A 30 19.33 -12.70 9.87
C LYS A 30 18.07 -13.52 9.69
N ALA A 31 17.09 -13.39 10.58
CA ALA A 31 15.85 -14.14 10.51
C ALA A 31 15.01 -13.77 9.26
N ALA A 32 15.05 -12.52 8.80
CA ALA A 32 14.43 -12.14 7.55
C ALA A 32 15.14 -12.76 6.34
N LYS A 33 16.48 -12.75 6.38
CA LYS A 33 17.28 -13.37 5.32
C LYS A 33 17.04 -14.88 5.22
N ASP A 34 16.93 -15.57 6.35
CA ASP A 34 16.64 -17.02 6.37
C ASP A 34 15.31 -17.33 5.65
N VAL A 35 14.28 -16.46 5.80
CA VAL A 35 13.01 -16.61 5.07
C VAL A 35 13.20 -16.41 3.56
N ILE A 36 13.97 -15.40 3.15
CA ILE A 36 14.26 -15.13 1.73
C ILE A 36 15.03 -16.31 1.11
N ASP A 37 16.06 -16.78 1.81
CA ASP A 37 16.94 -17.85 1.34
C ASP A 37 16.22 -19.21 1.26
N SER A 38 15.18 -19.41 2.06
CA SER A 38 14.37 -20.64 2.02
C SER A 38 13.63 -20.83 0.70
N LYS A 39 13.40 -19.75 -0.06
CA LYS A 39 12.62 -19.73 -1.32
C LYS A 39 11.22 -20.35 -1.21
N THR A 40 10.73 -20.53 0.00
CA THR A 40 9.37 -21.02 0.26
C THR A 40 8.32 -19.99 -0.12
N PHE A 41 8.67 -18.71 0.05
CA PHE A 41 7.83 -17.56 -0.26
C PHE A 41 8.44 -16.77 -1.41
N SER A 42 7.59 -16.04 -2.14
CA SER A 42 8.03 -15.15 -3.21
C SER A 42 7.09 -13.96 -3.32
N LEU A 43 7.60 -12.82 -3.81
CA LEU A 43 6.76 -11.66 -4.06
C LEU A 43 5.68 -12.01 -5.09
N PHE A 44 4.46 -11.54 -4.85
CA PHE A 44 3.36 -11.69 -5.80
C PHE A 44 3.53 -10.73 -6.97
N LYS A 45 4.21 -11.18 -7.98
CA LYS A 45 4.51 -10.41 -9.20
C LYS A 45 4.29 -11.25 -10.45
N PRO A 46 3.07 -11.76 -10.71
CA PRO A 46 2.79 -12.49 -11.93
C PRO A 46 2.99 -11.58 -13.16
N GLU A 47 3.72 -12.04 -14.14
CA GLU A 47 4.00 -11.30 -15.38
C GLU A 47 2.71 -10.88 -16.10
N ALA A 48 1.73 -11.76 -16.15
CA ALA A 48 0.43 -11.51 -16.77
C ALA A 48 -0.37 -10.36 -16.13
N LEU A 49 -0.04 -9.96 -14.90
CA LEU A 49 -0.67 -8.84 -14.21
C LEU A 49 0.14 -7.54 -14.31
N GLY A 50 1.42 -7.63 -14.67
CA GLY A 50 2.31 -6.49 -14.79
C GLY A 50 2.21 -5.53 -13.61
N ASP A 51 2.06 -4.24 -13.89
CA ASP A 51 1.95 -3.19 -12.88
C ASP A 51 0.71 -3.31 -11.98
N SER A 52 -0.31 -4.04 -12.39
CA SER A 52 -1.52 -4.25 -11.60
C SER A 52 -1.40 -5.36 -10.55
N ALA A 53 -0.28 -6.07 -10.48
CA ALA A 53 -0.08 -7.16 -9.52
C ALA A 53 -0.36 -6.72 -8.06
N GLN A 54 0.07 -5.53 -7.66
CA GLN A 54 -0.20 -4.98 -6.33
C GLN A 54 -1.70 -4.90 -6.00
N LYS A 55 -2.52 -4.47 -6.95
CA LYS A 55 -3.97 -4.44 -6.79
C LYS A 55 -4.52 -5.85 -6.57
N TYR A 56 -4.16 -6.76 -7.47
CA TYR A 56 -4.69 -8.12 -7.44
C TYR A 56 -4.18 -8.95 -6.28
N MET A 57 -3.05 -8.63 -5.69
CA MET A 57 -2.58 -9.28 -4.46
C MET A 57 -3.63 -9.23 -3.34
N PHE A 58 -4.36 -8.12 -3.22
CA PHE A 58 -5.35 -7.92 -2.15
C PHE A 58 -6.76 -8.40 -2.49
N ILE A 59 -7.09 -8.50 -3.78
CA ILE A 59 -8.44 -8.87 -4.23
C ILE A 59 -8.47 -10.21 -4.98
N LEU A 60 -7.42 -11.02 -4.87
CA LEU A 60 -7.31 -12.32 -5.49
C LEU A 60 -8.18 -13.34 -4.75
N GLU A 61 -9.37 -13.58 -5.26
CA GLU A 61 -10.31 -14.57 -4.74
C GLU A 61 -10.24 -15.88 -5.53
N ASP A 62 -10.52 -15.79 -6.82
CA ASP A 62 -10.57 -16.90 -7.77
C ASP A 62 -10.11 -16.45 -9.17
N ALA A 63 -10.20 -17.36 -10.14
CA ALA A 63 -9.82 -17.07 -11.52
C ALA A 63 -10.66 -15.95 -12.17
N LYS A 64 -11.85 -15.65 -11.69
CA LYS A 64 -12.70 -14.58 -12.24
C LYS A 64 -12.39 -13.22 -11.64
N SER A 65 -11.73 -13.18 -10.49
CA SER A 65 -11.40 -11.95 -9.79
C SER A 65 -10.22 -11.17 -10.40
N ASN A 66 -9.53 -11.75 -11.38
CA ASN A 66 -8.35 -11.17 -12.01
C ASN A 66 -8.23 -11.52 -13.49
N PRO A 67 -7.62 -10.65 -14.33
CA PRO A 67 -7.53 -10.89 -15.77
C PRO A 67 -6.59 -12.02 -16.17
N ALA A 68 -5.74 -12.50 -15.26
CA ALA A 68 -4.79 -13.58 -15.51
C ALA A 68 -5.36 -14.97 -15.12
N GLY A 69 -6.60 -15.06 -14.66
CA GLY A 69 -7.24 -16.31 -14.28
C GLY A 69 -6.57 -17.04 -13.10
N LEU A 70 -5.85 -16.31 -12.25
CA LEU A 70 -5.09 -16.88 -11.14
C LEU A 70 -6.02 -17.26 -9.99
N GLN A 71 -5.70 -18.36 -9.33
CA GLN A 71 -6.32 -18.78 -8.08
C GLN A 71 -5.60 -18.15 -6.87
N LYS A 72 -6.27 -18.06 -5.74
CA LYS A 72 -5.72 -17.55 -4.47
C LYS A 72 -4.40 -18.23 -4.07
N SER A 73 -4.23 -19.49 -4.37
CA SER A 73 -3.02 -20.28 -4.12
C SER A 73 -1.80 -19.82 -4.91
N ALA A 74 -1.99 -19.03 -5.97
CA ALA A 74 -0.89 -18.42 -6.73
C ALA A 74 -0.15 -17.33 -5.94
N ASN A 75 -0.77 -16.79 -4.87
CA ASN A 75 -0.14 -15.80 -4.04
C ASN A 75 0.79 -16.45 -3.00
N LYS A 76 2.07 -16.50 -3.32
CA LYS A 76 3.14 -17.03 -2.47
C LYS A 76 3.72 -16.00 -1.49
N GLU A 77 3.22 -14.77 -1.49
CA GLU A 77 3.72 -13.71 -0.60
C GLU A 77 3.14 -13.82 0.81
N TYR A 78 1.98 -14.46 1.00
CA TYR A 78 1.39 -14.66 2.30
C TYR A 78 2.16 -15.69 3.13
N ILE A 79 2.79 -15.23 4.23
CA ILE A 79 3.47 -16.09 5.22
C ILE A 79 2.47 -16.59 6.26
N PHE A 80 1.56 -15.71 6.69
CA PHE A 80 0.51 -16.02 7.64
C PHE A 80 -0.75 -15.23 7.30
N ALA A 81 -1.85 -15.92 7.12
CA ALA A 81 -3.13 -15.31 6.80
C ALA A 81 -4.27 -15.96 7.60
N ARG A 82 -5.16 -15.13 8.13
CA ARG A 82 -6.44 -15.59 8.62
C ARG A 82 -7.37 -15.77 7.42
N ARG A 83 -7.85 -16.98 7.22
CA ARG A 83 -8.84 -17.24 6.18
C ARG A 83 -10.22 -16.78 6.63
N PHE A 84 -10.89 -16.06 5.75
CA PHE A 84 -12.31 -15.76 5.84
C PHE A 84 -13.02 -16.42 4.68
N ASP A 85 -14.21 -16.91 4.92
CA ASP A 85 -15.15 -17.41 3.91
C ASP A 85 -16.59 -17.14 4.37
N GLU A 86 -17.54 -17.29 3.46
CA GLU A 86 -18.93 -16.92 3.72
C GLU A 86 -19.67 -17.87 4.68
N ILE A 87 -19.15 -19.07 4.92
CA ILE A 87 -19.81 -20.10 5.73
C ILE A 87 -19.10 -20.26 7.08
N LEU A 88 -17.79 -20.53 7.08
CA LEU A 88 -17.03 -20.91 8.26
C LEU A 88 -16.50 -19.72 9.06
N ALA A 89 -16.19 -18.62 8.38
CA ALA A 89 -15.60 -17.43 8.99
C ALA A 89 -16.03 -16.16 8.24
N PRO A 90 -17.32 -15.79 8.27
CA PRO A 90 -17.79 -14.61 7.55
C PRO A 90 -17.23 -13.32 8.12
N ILE A 91 -16.94 -12.36 7.24
CA ILE A 91 -16.68 -10.98 7.63
C ILE A 91 -18.02 -10.26 7.66
N ASN A 92 -18.46 -9.89 8.87
CA ASN A 92 -19.76 -9.23 9.05
C ASN A 92 -19.65 -7.70 9.03
N TRP A 93 -18.57 -7.15 8.54
CA TRP A 93 -18.36 -5.71 8.47
C TRP A 93 -18.15 -5.21 7.05
N ASN A 94 -18.88 -4.16 6.70
CA ASN A 94 -18.73 -3.49 5.41
C ASN A 94 -17.61 -2.43 5.47
N ILE A 95 -16.39 -2.84 5.21
CA ILE A 95 -15.21 -1.95 5.17
C ILE A 95 -15.36 -0.88 4.08
N THR A 96 -15.99 -1.22 2.95
CA THR A 96 -16.26 -0.28 1.86
C THR A 96 -17.13 0.87 2.34
N GLN A 97 -18.19 0.57 3.08
CA GLN A 97 -19.06 1.59 3.65
C GLN A 97 -18.32 2.49 4.63
N SER A 98 -17.50 1.93 5.51
CA SER A 98 -16.68 2.73 6.45
C SER A 98 -15.71 3.67 5.75
N SER A 99 -15.15 3.25 4.62
CA SER A 99 -14.28 4.09 3.80
C SER A 99 -15.05 5.21 3.10
N LEU A 100 -16.29 4.93 2.65
CA LEU A 100 -17.15 5.89 1.96
C LEU A 100 -17.69 6.99 2.87
N TYR A 101 -18.05 6.65 4.11
CA TYR A 101 -18.65 7.58 5.07
C TYR A 101 -17.61 8.34 5.91
N ASN A 102 -16.43 8.58 5.39
CA ASN A 102 -15.40 9.40 6.04
C ASN A 102 -14.85 8.84 7.37
N ALA A 103 -14.95 7.54 7.57
CA ALA A 103 -14.42 6.91 8.77
C ALA A 103 -12.91 6.66 8.70
N ILE A 104 -12.35 6.58 7.49
CA ILE A 104 -10.93 6.29 7.25
C ILE A 104 -10.33 7.37 6.36
N TRP A 105 -9.24 7.97 6.80
CA TRP A 105 -8.53 9.03 6.10
C TRP A 105 -7.08 8.67 5.87
N ILE A 106 -6.57 9.04 4.71
CA ILE A 106 -5.15 8.93 4.39
C ILE A 106 -4.46 10.25 4.71
N SER A 107 -3.42 10.20 5.53
CA SER A 107 -2.65 11.40 5.85
C SER A 107 -1.77 11.82 4.67
N ARG A 108 -1.53 13.13 4.53
CA ARG A 108 -0.56 13.68 3.58
C ARG A 108 0.83 13.05 3.75
N LYS A 109 1.25 12.84 4.99
CA LYS A 109 2.52 12.19 5.30
C LYS A 109 2.61 10.80 4.68
N PHE A 110 1.56 10.00 4.78
CA PHE A 110 1.53 8.66 4.17
C PHE A 110 1.61 8.74 2.64
N ALA A 111 0.84 9.63 1.99
CA ALA A 111 0.92 9.86 0.55
C ALA A 111 2.33 10.25 0.09
N ASN A 112 3.02 11.07 0.87
CA ASN A 112 4.37 11.53 0.56
C ASN A 112 5.45 10.45 0.75
N MET A 113 5.17 9.36 1.47
CA MET A 113 6.11 8.24 1.65
C MET A 113 6.28 7.39 0.38
N TYR A 114 5.34 7.44 -0.55
CA TYR A 114 5.53 6.78 -1.85
C TYR A 114 6.67 7.48 -2.61
N LEU A 115 7.54 6.67 -3.21
CA LEU A 115 8.67 7.17 -3.98
C LEU A 115 8.22 7.67 -5.36
N CYS A 116 9.08 8.41 -6.04
CA CYS A 116 8.95 8.64 -7.46
C CYS A 116 9.43 7.41 -8.26
N GLN A 117 9.15 7.35 -9.55
CA GLN A 117 9.54 6.23 -10.40
C GLN A 117 11.06 5.98 -10.46
N ASN A 118 11.86 7.02 -10.22
CA ASN A 118 13.33 6.90 -10.10
C ASN A 118 13.79 6.29 -8.77
N GLY A 119 12.87 5.83 -7.91
CA GLY A 119 13.17 5.21 -6.63
C GLY A 119 13.56 6.17 -5.51
N LEU A 120 13.46 7.48 -5.73
CA LEU A 120 13.80 8.50 -4.74
C LEU A 120 12.54 9.15 -4.15
N PRO A 121 12.61 9.66 -2.91
CA PRO A 121 11.52 10.42 -2.29
C PRO A 121 11.17 11.70 -3.09
N ILE A 122 10.00 12.27 -2.80
CA ILE A 122 9.58 13.59 -3.36
C ILE A 122 10.51 14.74 -2.96
N THR A 123 11.22 14.57 -1.84
CA THR A 123 12.28 15.50 -1.42
C THR A 123 13.50 14.68 -1.03
N TYR A 124 14.63 14.97 -1.63
CA TYR A 124 15.88 14.26 -1.42
C TYR A 124 17.04 15.25 -1.40
N GLY A 125 17.92 15.14 -0.40
CA GLY A 125 19.07 16.03 -0.26
C GLY A 125 18.70 17.52 -0.15
N GLY A 126 17.55 17.84 0.46
CA GLY A 126 17.04 19.21 0.59
C GLY A 126 16.43 19.79 -0.69
N LYS A 127 16.32 19.00 -1.76
CA LYS A 127 15.76 19.42 -3.05
C LYS A 127 14.51 18.61 -3.41
N THR A 128 13.60 19.25 -4.13
CA THR A 128 12.44 18.54 -4.71
C THR A 128 12.90 17.64 -5.85
N ASN A 129 12.38 16.39 -5.85
CA ASN A 129 12.62 15.44 -6.93
C ASN A 129 12.04 15.97 -8.25
N PRO A 130 12.79 16.02 -9.35
CA PRO A 130 12.30 16.52 -10.64
C PRO A 130 11.08 15.77 -11.20
N GLN A 131 10.89 14.52 -10.82
CA GLN A 131 9.71 13.74 -11.21
C GLN A 131 8.46 14.13 -10.43
N PHE A 132 8.59 14.74 -9.27
CA PHE A 132 7.43 15.17 -8.48
C PHE A 132 6.83 16.45 -9.06
N LYS A 133 5.58 16.37 -9.53
CA LYS A 133 4.88 17.47 -10.22
C LYS A 133 4.19 18.45 -9.27
N GLY A 134 4.29 18.23 -7.96
CA GLY A 134 3.72 19.13 -6.95
C GLY A 134 2.27 18.81 -6.60
N TYR A 135 1.58 19.81 -6.06
CA TYR A 135 0.21 19.69 -5.51
C TYR A 135 -0.77 20.70 -6.12
N MET A 136 -0.41 21.38 -7.21
CA MET A 136 -1.28 22.40 -7.80
C MET A 136 -2.56 21.80 -8.35
N LYS A 137 -2.45 20.66 -8.99
CA LYS A 137 -3.60 19.85 -9.40
C LYS A 137 -3.56 18.53 -8.63
N ILE A 138 -4.72 17.95 -8.38
CA ILE A 138 -4.82 16.64 -7.70
C ILE A 138 -4.09 15.56 -8.50
N ASP A 139 -4.19 15.59 -9.82
CA ASP A 139 -3.58 14.60 -10.70
C ASP A 139 -2.04 14.67 -10.72
N ASP A 140 -1.47 15.87 -10.55
CA ASP A 140 -0.03 16.09 -10.55
C ASP A 140 0.67 15.25 -9.47
N GLU A 141 0.01 15.07 -8.33
CA GLU A 141 0.52 14.31 -7.19
C GLU A 141 0.74 12.82 -7.50
N PHE A 142 -0.01 12.30 -8.46
CA PHE A 142 0.04 10.88 -8.85
C PHE A 142 0.96 10.60 -10.04
N GLN A 143 1.46 11.66 -10.71
CA GLN A 143 2.33 11.50 -11.88
C GLN A 143 3.74 11.11 -11.45
N ASP A 144 4.36 10.23 -12.23
CA ASP A 144 5.74 9.75 -12.04
C ASP A 144 6.01 9.21 -10.62
N ARG A 145 4.99 8.66 -9.97
CA ARG A 145 5.06 8.06 -8.63
C ARG A 145 5.07 6.54 -8.69
N ASP A 146 5.47 5.95 -7.58
CA ASP A 146 5.40 4.51 -7.37
C ASP A 146 3.98 3.99 -7.69
N ASN A 147 3.90 2.96 -8.49
CA ASN A 147 2.67 2.39 -8.96
C ASN A 147 1.73 1.92 -7.84
N ARG A 148 2.28 1.55 -6.69
CA ARG A 148 1.52 1.16 -5.50
C ARG A 148 0.67 2.30 -4.96
N MET A 149 1.10 3.55 -5.09
CA MET A 149 0.30 4.72 -4.73
C MET A 149 -1.03 4.74 -5.48
N ARG A 150 -0.99 4.46 -6.78
CA ARG A 150 -2.17 4.42 -7.66
C ARG A 150 -3.20 3.38 -7.21
N TYR A 151 -2.77 2.26 -6.65
CA TYR A 151 -3.67 1.19 -6.22
C TYR A 151 -4.05 1.25 -4.74
N THR A 152 -3.42 2.13 -3.97
CA THR A 152 -3.77 2.39 -2.58
C THR A 152 -4.66 3.61 -2.41
N MET A 153 -4.52 4.59 -3.29
CA MET A 153 -5.25 5.85 -3.24
C MET A 153 -6.04 6.06 -4.53
N MET A 154 -7.23 6.59 -4.36
CA MET A 154 -8.08 6.94 -5.48
C MET A 154 -7.58 8.23 -6.13
N ARG A 155 -7.27 8.19 -7.40
CA ARG A 155 -6.83 9.34 -8.18
C ARG A 155 -7.97 9.90 -9.04
N PRO A 156 -7.87 11.14 -9.55
CA PRO A 156 -8.77 11.64 -10.58
C PRO A 156 -8.89 10.63 -11.73
N HIS A 157 -10.08 10.52 -12.29
CA HIS A 157 -10.41 9.61 -13.40
C HIS A 157 -10.52 8.11 -13.08
N ASP A 158 -10.13 7.65 -11.90
CA ASP A 158 -10.41 6.27 -11.50
C ASP A 158 -11.91 6.04 -11.38
N ASN A 159 -12.34 4.84 -11.69
CA ASN A 159 -13.72 4.45 -11.44
C ASN A 159 -13.90 4.07 -9.98
N PHE A 160 -14.96 4.58 -9.42
CA PHE A 160 -15.41 4.35 -8.09
C PHE A 160 -16.81 3.75 -8.12
N TRP A 161 -17.36 3.36 -7.01
CA TRP A 161 -18.67 2.73 -6.89
C TRP A 161 -19.70 3.34 -7.86
N ASN A 162 -20.39 2.50 -8.63
CA ASN A 162 -21.37 2.91 -9.66
C ASN A 162 -20.83 3.89 -10.71
N ASN A 163 -19.59 3.73 -11.13
CA ASN A 163 -18.94 4.60 -12.10
C ASN A 163 -18.83 6.07 -11.69
N GLN A 164 -18.97 6.37 -10.43
CA GLN A 164 -18.68 7.71 -9.92
C GLN A 164 -17.18 8.00 -10.07
N LYS A 165 -16.86 9.27 -10.25
CA LYS A 165 -15.47 9.73 -10.38
C LYS A 165 -15.02 10.45 -9.13
N PRO A 166 -13.77 10.30 -8.71
CA PRO A 166 -13.18 11.12 -7.66
C PRO A 166 -13.16 12.60 -8.04
N ARG A 167 -12.90 13.43 -7.05
CA ARG A 167 -12.67 14.86 -7.26
C ARG A 167 -11.47 15.06 -8.20
N THR A 168 -11.62 15.99 -9.12
CA THR A 168 -10.61 16.37 -10.11
C THR A 168 -9.96 17.71 -9.82
N SER A 169 -10.53 18.51 -8.91
CA SER A 169 -10.02 19.83 -8.54
C SER A 169 -10.06 20.06 -7.02
N TRP A 170 -9.18 20.94 -6.53
CA TRP A 170 -9.15 21.33 -5.12
C TRP A 170 -10.21 22.36 -4.73
N ASP A 171 -10.82 23.03 -5.68
CA ASP A 171 -11.76 24.13 -5.44
C ASP A 171 -13.18 23.69 -5.04
N GLY A 172 -13.40 22.39 -4.97
CA GLY A 172 -14.67 21.83 -4.52
C GLY A 172 -15.85 22.00 -5.49
N LYS A 173 -15.61 22.43 -6.70
CA LYS A 173 -16.67 22.58 -7.71
C LYS A 173 -17.18 21.25 -8.24
N ASP A 174 -16.43 20.19 -8.06
CA ASP A 174 -16.88 18.83 -8.33
C ASP A 174 -17.98 18.44 -7.35
N LYS A 175 -19.19 18.32 -7.84
CA LYS A 175 -20.40 18.09 -7.04
C LYS A 175 -20.52 16.69 -6.43
N ASN A 176 -19.43 15.94 -6.30
CA ASN A 176 -19.53 14.63 -5.68
C ASN A 176 -19.12 14.66 -4.21
N PRO A 177 -20.08 14.73 -3.26
CA PRO A 177 -19.82 14.89 -1.85
C PRO A 177 -19.11 13.69 -1.23
N TYR A 178 -19.21 12.51 -1.84
CA TYR A 178 -18.68 11.27 -1.27
C TYR A 178 -17.17 11.09 -1.51
N ILE A 179 -16.59 11.82 -2.45
CA ILE A 179 -15.20 11.61 -2.88
C ILE A 179 -14.27 12.71 -2.37
N SER A 180 -14.81 13.80 -1.84
CA SER A 180 -14.03 14.91 -1.31
C SER A 180 -13.05 14.53 -0.18
N ASN A 181 -13.24 13.36 0.39
CA ASN A 181 -12.56 12.92 1.60
C ASN A 181 -11.39 11.97 1.35
N PHE A 182 -11.25 11.46 0.13
CA PHE A 182 -10.16 10.55 -0.23
C PHE A 182 -8.96 11.24 -0.84
N VAL A 183 -9.07 12.53 -1.11
CA VAL A 183 -7.95 13.31 -1.59
C VAL A 183 -7.19 13.82 -0.39
N PRO A 184 -5.91 13.48 -0.22
CA PRO A 184 -5.10 13.97 0.89
C PRO A 184 -5.09 15.50 0.88
N LYS A 185 -5.49 16.11 1.98
CA LYS A 185 -5.36 17.56 2.18
C LYS A 185 -3.94 17.91 2.58
#